data_cfdcaba286c4c17d18be7d8b2c7075be
#
_entry.id   cfdcaba286c4c17d18be7d8b2c7075be
#
_cell.length_a   1.000
_cell.length_b   1.000
_cell.length_c   1.000
_cell.angle_alpha   90.00
_cell.angle_beta   90.00
_cell.angle_gamma   90.00
#
_symmetry.space_group_name_H-M   'P 1'
#
loop_
_entity.id
_entity.type
_entity.pdbx_description
1 polymer ?
#
loop_
_entity_poly.entity_id
_entity_poly.type
_entity_poly.pdbx_seq_one_letter_code
_entity_poly.pdbx_strand_id
1 'polypeptide(L)'
;DEELAFYTEDCQRINRWKFFLAQEHNLGRGWGLNYGAVYTTSIDHSYQYYYDTEKDAGTKTGVSTGIPDNMQSRRREQTLNFYAGFNKSFGDKLSLDASLAVEHYKTPVWNQWDWYPTINLSYMPAPGYVWQLALSSDKDYPDYWAVQDAISYLGGGYSEIHGNPFLKPAQEYQLQLTHILKSKYIFSAWFAHTKDYSTQTLYQSSERLVEIYKHLNFNYQQQAGVQASIPFDIKQWLNSRLTLIGVWHHEKDDDFWDIPFNRNICYGIAVLTNTFTLSKKPDLKLTLTGMARSKATQGIYDLPSSGYVNAALRYGFAKGKAILNLYCNDIFETGQIKPRIRF
;
A
#
# COMPACT_ATOMS: atom_id res chain seq x y z
N ASP A 1 -19.49 36.43 11.00
CA ASP A 1 -18.63 35.31 10.59
C ASP A 1 -17.26 35.90 10.33
N GLU A 2 -16.33 35.80 11.30
CA GLU A 2 -14.93 36.16 11.07
C GLU A 2 -14.34 35.03 10.22
N GLU A 3 -13.97 35.33 8.97
CA GLU A 3 -13.17 34.42 8.16
C GLU A 3 -11.79 34.31 8.80
N LEU A 4 -11.41 33.10 9.20
CA LEU A 4 -10.07 32.83 9.67
C LEU A 4 -9.10 32.88 8.49
N ALA A 5 -8.42 33.99 8.30
CA ALA A 5 -7.40 34.17 7.28
C ALA A 5 -6.01 34.14 7.93
N PHE A 6 -5.11 33.32 7.41
CA PHE A 6 -3.72 33.23 7.88
C PHE A 6 -2.79 32.84 6.73
N TYR A 7 -1.53 33.11 6.91
CA TYR A 7 -0.44 32.70 6.03
C TYR A 7 0.41 31.65 6.71
N THR A 8 0.76 30.60 6.01
CA THR A 8 1.56 29.49 6.56
C THR A 8 2.92 29.48 5.90
N GLU A 9 3.96 29.31 6.71
CA GLU A 9 5.29 28.92 6.26
C GLU A 9 5.63 27.57 6.88
N ASP A 10 5.85 26.57 6.06
CA ASP A 10 6.28 25.25 6.48
C ASP A 10 7.54 24.80 5.72
N CYS A 11 8.37 24.05 6.40
CA CYS A 11 9.54 23.45 5.79
C CYS A 11 9.84 22.12 6.47
N GLN A 12 10.17 21.15 5.66
CA GLN A 12 10.71 19.88 6.13
C GLN A 12 12.03 19.57 5.42
N ARG A 13 13.06 19.31 6.20
CA ARG A 13 14.38 18.93 5.69
C ARG A 13 14.82 17.61 6.31
N ILE A 14 14.96 16.59 5.48
CA ILE A 14 15.37 15.25 5.89
C ILE A 14 16.77 14.97 5.36
N ASN A 15 17.69 14.64 6.27
CA ASN A 15 19.01 14.14 5.93
C ASN A 15 19.06 12.67 6.29
N ARG A 16 19.29 11.80 5.29
CA ARG A 16 19.29 10.35 5.44
C ARG A 16 20.59 9.75 4.93
N TRP A 17 21.21 8.91 5.76
CA TRP A 17 22.40 8.14 5.42
C TRP A 17 22.08 6.66 5.53
N LYS A 18 22.53 5.89 4.52
CA LYS A 18 22.36 4.45 4.47
C LYS A 18 23.71 3.79 4.18
N PHE A 19 24.10 2.87 5.04
CA PHE A 19 25.26 2.02 4.90
C PHE A 19 24.79 0.59 4.77
N PHE A 20 25.36 -0.19 3.86
CA PHE A 20 24.98 -1.58 3.69
C PHE A 20 26.18 -2.46 3.35
N LEU A 21 26.15 -3.69 3.82
CA LEU A 21 27.03 -4.77 3.47
C LEU A 21 26.14 -5.94 3.02
N ALA A 22 26.44 -6.51 1.86
CA ALA A 22 25.75 -7.67 1.33
C ALA A 22 26.79 -8.66 0.76
N GLN A 23 26.61 -9.92 1.08
CA GLN A 23 27.45 -11.02 0.63
C GLN A 23 26.58 -12.17 0.14
N GLU A 24 27.00 -12.78 -0.96
CA GLU A 24 26.37 -13.95 -1.55
C GLU A 24 27.45 -14.99 -1.89
N HIS A 25 27.18 -16.25 -1.54
CA HIS A 25 28.10 -17.35 -1.74
C HIS A 25 27.37 -18.52 -2.39
N ASN A 26 27.96 -19.04 -3.46
CA ASN A 26 27.56 -20.32 -4.03
C ASN A 26 28.40 -21.43 -3.38
N LEU A 27 27.76 -22.26 -2.57
CA LEU A 27 28.40 -23.36 -1.85
C LEU A 27 28.47 -24.66 -2.66
N GLY A 28 27.99 -24.65 -3.91
CA GLY A 28 27.89 -25.84 -4.76
C GLY A 28 26.75 -26.77 -4.39
N ARG A 29 26.53 -27.83 -5.17
CA ARG A 29 25.46 -28.81 -4.99
C ARG A 29 24.05 -28.19 -4.86
N GLY A 30 23.83 -27.02 -5.52
CA GLY A 30 22.55 -26.28 -5.48
C GLY A 30 22.31 -25.50 -4.17
N TRP A 31 23.31 -25.29 -3.30
CA TRP A 31 23.23 -24.44 -2.14
C TRP A 31 23.77 -23.05 -2.43
N GLY A 32 23.03 -22.03 -2.03
CA GLY A 32 23.49 -20.65 -1.94
C GLY A 32 23.26 -20.12 -0.53
N LEU A 33 24.11 -19.20 -0.12
CA LEU A 33 24.04 -18.47 1.16
C LEU A 33 24.11 -16.98 0.86
N ASN A 34 23.22 -16.21 1.48
CA ASN A 34 23.25 -14.75 1.46
C ASN A 34 23.15 -14.21 2.89
N TYR A 35 23.86 -13.13 3.17
CA TYR A 35 23.76 -12.43 4.44
C TYR A 35 24.23 -11.00 4.31
N GLY A 36 23.83 -10.19 5.25
CA GLY A 36 24.23 -8.78 5.23
C GLY A 36 23.75 -8.00 6.43
N ALA A 37 24.11 -6.73 6.40
CA ALA A 37 23.69 -5.75 7.38
C ALA A 37 23.37 -4.43 6.69
N VAL A 38 22.36 -3.73 7.20
CA VAL A 38 21.97 -2.40 6.73
C VAL A 38 21.81 -1.49 7.94
N TYR A 39 22.49 -0.36 7.93
CA TYR A 39 22.30 0.69 8.92
C TYR A 39 21.79 1.95 8.21
N THR A 40 20.68 2.47 8.68
CA THR A 40 20.12 3.72 8.19
C THR A 40 19.95 4.69 9.35
N THR A 41 20.35 5.92 9.18
CA THR A 41 20.06 7.01 10.13
C THR A 41 19.51 8.20 9.39
N SER A 42 18.46 8.80 9.94
CA SER A 42 17.87 10.01 9.40
C SER A 42 17.63 11.04 10.48
N ILE A 43 17.74 12.30 10.10
CA ILE A 43 17.40 13.45 10.95
C ILE A 43 16.43 14.30 10.13
N ASP A 44 15.22 14.44 10.64
CA ASP A 44 14.20 15.33 10.14
C ASP A 44 14.22 16.62 10.98
N HIS A 45 14.33 17.74 10.31
CA HIS A 45 14.13 19.08 10.85
C HIS A 45 12.93 19.68 10.16
N SER A 46 11.90 19.97 10.91
CA SER A 46 10.67 20.56 10.39
C SER A 46 10.24 21.74 11.23
N TYR A 47 9.65 22.73 10.58
CA TYR A 47 8.96 23.83 11.24
C TYR A 47 7.68 24.19 10.48
N GLN A 48 6.73 24.74 11.22
CA GLN A 48 5.48 25.28 10.71
C GLN A 48 5.14 26.55 11.50
N TYR A 49 4.96 27.65 10.79
CA TYR A 49 4.61 28.94 11.37
C TYR A 49 3.36 29.49 10.71
N TYR A 50 2.51 30.11 11.49
CA TYR A 50 1.33 30.81 11.07
C TYR A 50 1.48 32.31 11.33
N TYR A 51 1.08 33.12 10.37
CA TYR A 51 1.16 34.57 10.41
C TYR A 51 -0.23 35.16 10.08
N ASP A 52 -0.59 36.25 10.78
CA ASP A 52 -1.87 36.91 10.58
C ASP A 52 -1.94 37.68 9.24
N THR A 53 -0.80 38.15 8.72
CA THR A 53 -0.72 38.90 7.48
C THR A 53 0.38 38.41 6.56
N GLU A 54 0.19 38.64 5.22
CA GLU A 54 1.21 38.34 4.21
C GLU A 54 2.53 39.09 4.48
N LYS A 55 2.45 40.31 4.99
CA LYS A 55 3.63 41.09 5.33
C LYS A 55 4.43 40.43 6.46
N ASP A 56 3.76 39.93 7.50
CA ASP A 56 4.40 39.26 8.63
C ASP A 56 5.05 37.95 8.18
N ALA A 57 4.41 37.19 7.29
CA ALA A 57 4.99 36.01 6.65
C ALA A 57 6.24 36.38 5.81
N GLY A 58 6.18 37.44 5.03
CA GLY A 58 7.30 37.91 4.20
C GLY A 58 8.49 38.42 5.03
N THR A 59 8.26 39.04 6.17
CA THR A 59 9.31 39.54 7.07
C THR A 59 9.72 38.54 8.17
N LYS A 60 8.99 37.40 8.29
CA LYS A 60 9.15 36.41 9.35
C LYS A 60 9.08 37.01 10.79
N THR A 61 8.22 38.00 10.90
CA THR A 61 7.98 38.73 12.17
C THR A 61 6.51 38.60 12.54
N GLY A 62 6.20 38.53 13.83
CA GLY A 62 4.79 38.53 14.26
C GLY A 62 4.06 37.23 13.97
N VAL A 63 4.53 36.15 14.58
CA VAL A 63 3.82 34.84 14.53
C VAL A 63 2.41 35.03 15.10
N SER A 64 1.40 34.47 14.41
CA SER A 64 0.01 34.52 14.82
C SER A 64 -0.19 34.02 16.26
N THR A 65 -0.84 34.82 17.08
CA THR A 65 -1.23 34.42 18.44
C THR A 65 -2.61 33.78 18.51
N GLY A 66 -3.41 33.92 17.44
CA GLY A 66 -4.74 33.31 17.31
C GLY A 66 -4.71 31.82 16.94
N ILE A 67 -3.57 31.34 16.44
CA ILE A 67 -3.32 29.95 16.10
C ILE A 67 -2.15 29.48 17.00
N PRO A 68 -2.41 28.61 17.99
CA PRO A 68 -1.40 28.23 18.99
C PRO A 68 -0.29 27.30 18.48
N ASP A 69 -0.36 26.83 17.24
CA ASP A 69 0.35 25.63 16.81
C ASP A 69 1.57 25.89 15.94
N ASN A 70 2.31 26.95 16.27
CA ASN A 70 3.64 27.11 15.70
C ASN A 70 4.58 26.03 16.24
N MET A 71 5.19 25.28 15.33
CA MET A 71 5.96 24.09 15.62
C MET A 71 7.39 24.19 15.13
N GLN A 72 8.32 23.73 15.97
CA GLN A 72 9.65 23.32 15.53
C GLN A 72 9.90 21.90 16.03
N SER A 73 10.30 21.00 15.15
CA SER A 73 10.58 19.63 15.49
C SER A 73 11.91 19.14 14.92
N ARG A 74 12.59 18.35 15.73
CA ARG A 74 13.77 17.58 15.30
C ARG A 74 13.59 16.13 15.68
N ARG A 75 13.39 15.27 14.68
CA ARG A 75 13.21 13.84 14.87
C ARG A 75 14.41 13.08 14.32
N ARG A 76 14.99 12.21 15.15
CA ARG A 76 16.06 11.30 14.73
C ARG A 76 15.52 9.87 14.71
N GLU A 77 15.79 9.18 13.61
CA GLU A 77 15.45 7.77 13.43
C GLU A 77 16.69 6.97 13.05
N GLN A 78 16.74 5.74 13.51
CA GLN A 78 17.81 4.80 13.22
C GLN A 78 17.22 3.41 12.99
N THR A 79 17.68 2.74 11.95
CA THR A 79 17.40 1.31 11.72
C THR A 79 18.71 0.55 11.60
N LEU A 80 18.78 -0.59 12.25
CA LEU A 80 19.87 -1.54 12.11
C LEU A 80 19.26 -2.89 11.78
N ASN A 81 19.54 -3.38 10.59
CA ASN A 81 18.98 -4.63 10.07
C ASN A 81 20.10 -5.60 9.78
N PHE A 82 19.96 -6.83 10.26
CA PHE A 82 20.81 -7.96 9.91
C PHE A 82 19.94 -9.01 9.23
N TYR A 83 20.44 -9.59 8.16
CA TYR A 83 19.75 -10.68 7.49
C TYR A 83 20.70 -11.82 7.14
N ALA A 84 20.16 -13.02 7.15
CA ALA A 84 20.80 -14.19 6.62
C ALA A 84 19.75 -15.09 5.97
N GLY A 85 20.13 -15.71 4.86
CA GLY A 85 19.27 -16.59 4.12
C GLY A 85 20.05 -17.63 3.33
N PHE A 86 19.34 -18.65 2.92
CA PHE A 86 19.88 -19.68 2.04
C PHE A 86 18.87 -20.02 0.95
N ASN A 87 19.38 -20.47 -0.16
CA ASN A 87 18.59 -21.09 -1.21
C ASN A 87 19.10 -22.52 -1.48
N LYS A 88 18.19 -23.38 -1.89
CA LYS A 88 18.48 -24.76 -2.22
C LYS A 88 17.60 -25.23 -3.37
N SER A 89 18.25 -25.78 -4.41
CA SER A 89 17.57 -26.51 -5.48
C SER A 89 17.71 -28.01 -5.27
N PHE A 90 16.61 -28.71 -5.26
CA PHE A 90 16.51 -30.17 -5.16
C PHE A 90 16.16 -30.72 -6.55
N GLY A 91 17.18 -30.90 -7.39
CA GLY A 91 16.99 -31.18 -8.81
C GLY A 91 16.29 -30.03 -9.53
N ASP A 92 15.52 -30.37 -10.59
CA ASP A 92 14.83 -29.40 -11.46
C ASP A 92 13.39 -29.11 -11.02
N LYS A 93 12.91 -29.78 -9.95
CA LYS A 93 11.48 -29.73 -9.59
C LYS A 93 11.17 -28.96 -8.33
N LEU A 94 12.11 -28.88 -7.42
CA LEU A 94 11.87 -28.26 -6.11
C LEU A 94 12.97 -27.24 -5.80
N SER A 95 12.57 -26.03 -5.46
CA SER A 95 13.45 -24.99 -4.96
C SER A 95 12.92 -24.37 -3.67
N LEU A 96 13.82 -24.10 -2.76
CA LEU A 96 13.55 -23.43 -1.48
C LEU A 96 14.47 -22.23 -1.36
N ASP A 97 13.90 -21.08 -1.04
CA ASP A 97 14.58 -19.88 -0.61
C ASP A 97 14.03 -19.49 0.77
N ALA A 98 14.90 -19.31 1.74
CA ALA A 98 14.50 -18.94 3.09
C ALA A 98 15.48 -17.93 3.66
N SER A 99 14.96 -16.88 4.27
CA SER A 99 15.76 -15.86 4.94
C SER A 99 15.07 -15.36 6.21
N LEU A 100 15.89 -14.85 7.11
CA LEU A 100 15.44 -14.17 8.31
C LEU A 100 16.18 -12.85 8.40
N ALA A 101 15.43 -11.75 8.51
CA ALA A 101 15.96 -10.46 8.89
C ALA A 101 15.56 -10.14 10.32
N VAL A 102 16.46 -9.50 11.07
CA VAL A 102 16.22 -8.97 12.40
C VAL A 102 16.56 -7.50 12.38
N GLU A 103 15.61 -6.67 12.77
CA GLU A 103 15.74 -5.23 12.68
C GLU A 103 15.51 -4.55 14.02
N HIS A 104 16.43 -3.66 14.37
CA HIS A 104 16.28 -2.70 15.45
C HIS A 104 15.85 -1.36 14.87
N TYR A 105 14.65 -0.88 15.23
CA TYR A 105 14.16 0.44 14.86
C TYR A 105 14.06 1.34 16.08
N LYS A 106 14.70 2.50 16.01
CA LYS A 106 14.76 3.48 17.09
C LYS A 106 14.33 4.86 16.62
N THR A 107 13.36 5.41 17.31
CA THR A 107 12.87 6.79 17.21
C THR A 107 12.83 7.42 18.61
N PRO A 108 12.48 8.69 18.80
CA PRO A 108 12.26 9.26 20.12
C PRO A 108 11.21 8.53 20.97
N VAL A 109 10.23 7.89 20.33
CA VAL A 109 9.07 7.24 20.99
C VAL A 109 9.01 5.74 20.79
N TRP A 110 9.98 5.17 20.10
CA TRP A 110 9.99 3.75 19.74
C TRP A 110 11.41 3.19 19.80
N ASN A 111 11.57 2.00 20.36
CA ASN A 111 12.88 1.35 20.47
C ASN A 111 12.69 -0.16 20.63
N GLN A 112 12.58 -0.89 19.50
CA GLN A 112 12.30 -2.32 19.49
C GLN A 112 13.09 -3.09 18.44
N TRP A 113 13.26 -4.39 18.70
CA TRP A 113 13.72 -5.40 17.76
C TRP A 113 12.53 -6.18 17.23
N ASP A 114 12.51 -6.40 15.93
CA ASP A 114 11.50 -7.19 15.23
C ASP A 114 12.16 -8.15 14.25
N TRP A 115 11.44 -9.20 13.88
CA TRP A 115 11.95 -10.23 12.96
C TRP A 115 11.06 -10.32 11.73
N TYR A 116 11.74 -10.58 10.61
CA TYR A 116 11.12 -10.61 9.28
C TYR A 116 11.55 -11.89 8.57
N PRO A 117 10.84 -13.03 8.78
CA PRO A 117 11.07 -14.25 8.03
C PRO A 117 10.52 -14.13 6.61
N THR A 118 11.22 -14.73 5.67
CA THR A 118 10.77 -14.90 4.28
C THR A 118 11.06 -16.34 3.85
N ILE A 119 10.07 -17.01 3.29
CA ILE A 119 10.20 -18.37 2.76
C ILE A 119 9.49 -18.43 1.41
N ASN A 120 10.18 -18.93 0.39
CA ASN A 120 9.62 -19.24 -0.90
C ASN A 120 9.94 -20.68 -1.26
N LEU A 121 8.90 -21.48 -1.39
CA LEU A 121 8.98 -22.86 -1.82
C LEU A 121 8.27 -22.98 -3.18
N SER A 122 8.98 -23.45 -4.18
CA SER A 122 8.43 -23.69 -5.52
C SER A 122 8.60 -25.15 -5.89
N TYR A 123 7.51 -25.79 -6.26
CA TYR A 123 7.47 -27.19 -6.69
C TYR A 123 6.82 -27.32 -8.06
N MET A 124 7.57 -27.86 -9.03
CA MET A 124 7.14 -28.09 -10.40
C MET A 124 7.19 -29.59 -10.73
N PRO A 125 6.12 -30.35 -10.41
CA PRO A 125 6.08 -31.80 -10.64
C PRO A 125 6.17 -32.17 -12.12
N ALA A 126 5.62 -31.32 -13.00
CA ALA A 126 5.63 -31.47 -14.44
C ALA A 126 5.59 -30.10 -15.14
N PRO A 127 6.01 -29.99 -16.40
CA PRO A 127 5.92 -28.75 -17.17
C PRO A 127 4.49 -28.18 -17.14
N GLY A 128 4.37 -26.91 -16.81
CA GLY A 128 3.08 -26.21 -16.72
C GLY A 128 2.30 -26.39 -15.42
N TYR A 129 2.84 -27.14 -14.44
CA TYR A 129 2.22 -27.35 -13.13
C TYR A 129 3.16 -26.84 -12.05
N VAL A 130 2.78 -25.77 -11.37
CA VAL A 130 3.62 -25.14 -10.34
C VAL A 130 2.81 -24.93 -9.08
N TRP A 131 3.39 -25.31 -7.96
CA TRP A 131 2.95 -24.94 -6.62
C TRP A 131 3.97 -23.98 -5.99
N GLN A 132 3.49 -22.88 -5.46
CA GLN A 132 4.32 -21.91 -4.78
C GLN A 132 3.71 -21.64 -3.40
N LEU A 133 4.52 -21.81 -2.37
CA LEU A 133 4.19 -21.41 -1.00
C LEU A 133 5.14 -20.28 -0.63
N ALA A 134 4.59 -19.12 -0.30
CA ALA A 134 5.36 -17.96 0.12
C ALA A 134 4.92 -17.50 1.51
N LEU A 135 5.88 -17.36 2.42
CA LEU A 135 5.76 -16.58 3.63
C LEU A 135 6.57 -15.32 3.42
N SER A 136 5.94 -14.16 3.50
CA SER A 136 6.60 -12.85 3.45
C SER A 136 6.30 -12.07 4.72
N SER A 137 7.23 -11.23 5.10
CA SER A 137 7.05 -10.27 6.17
C SER A 137 7.66 -8.94 5.77
N ASP A 138 7.01 -7.86 6.15
CA ASP A 138 7.44 -6.50 5.82
C ASP A 138 7.11 -5.55 6.96
N LYS A 139 7.70 -4.37 6.89
CA LYS A 139 7.49 -3.29 7.84
C LYS A 139 7.19 -2.01 7.08
N ASP A 140 6.09 -1.38 7.42
CA ASP A 140 5.69 -0.08 6.90
C ASP A 140 5.98 1.00 7.94
N TYR A 141 6.92 1.90 7.59
CA TYR A 141 7.30 3.01 8.45
C TYR A 141 6.33 4.18 8.26
N PRO A 142 5.90 4.84 9.35
CA PRO A 142 5.08 6.03 9.22
C PRO A 142 5.77 7.10 8.38
N ASP A 143 5.01 7.76 7.53
CA ASP A 143 5.47 8.90 6.76
C ASP A 143 5.95 10.03 7.66
N TYR A 144 7.00 10.75 7.26
CA TYR A 144 7.58 11.84 8.05
C TYR A 144 6.56 12.93 8.38
N TRP A 145 5.68 13.28 7.43
CA TRP A 145 4.62 14.26 7.66
C TRP A 145 3.58 13.80 8.68
N ALA A 146 3.28 12.50 8.72
CA ALA A 146 2.29 11.93 9.63
C ALA A 146 2.77 11.86 11.10
N VAL A 147 4.09 11.88 11.33
CA VAL A 147 4.70 11.84 12.66
C VAL A 147 5.16 13.21 13.18
N GLN A 148 4.92 14.28 12.43
CA GLN A 148 5.16 15.65 12.92
C GLN A 148 4.11 16.00 13.99
N ASP A 149 4.52 16.70 15.02
CA ASP A 149 3.60 17.29 16.01
C ASP A 149 3.09 18.63 15.47
N ALA A 150 2.29 18.59 14.43
CA ALA A 150 1.81 19.75 13.69
C ALA A 150 0.33 19.62 13.35
N ILE A 151 -0.31 20.77 13.20
CA ILE A 151 -1.70 20.87 12.73
C ILE A 151 -1.71 21.67 11.44
N SER A 152 -2.32 21.11 10.40
CA SER A 152 -2.61 21.81 9.15
C SER A 152 -4.10 22.08 9.04
N TYR A 153 -4.46 23.33 8.74
CA TYR A 153 -5.84 23.78 8.65
C TYR A 153 -6.33 23.72 7.20
N LEU A 154 -7.53 23.21 7.01
CA LEU A 154 -8.21 23.10 5.72
C LEU A 154 -9.60 23.71 5.79
N GLY A 155 -10.13 24.09 4.63
CA GLY A 155 -11.55 24.50 4.51
C GLY A 155 -11.92 25.72 5.39
N GLY A 156 -11.06 26.70 5.51
CA GLY A 156 -11.33 27.90 6.34
C GLY A 156 -11.33 27.62 7.84
N GLY A 157 -10.63 26.56 8.31
CA GLY A 157 -10.50 26.21 9.73
C GLY A 157 -11.54 25.22 10.24
N TYR A 158 -12.44 24.70 9.38
CA TYR A 158 -13.41 23.68 9.76
C TYR A 158 -12.87 22.26 9.69
N SER A 159 -11.71 22.07 9.11
CA SER A 159 -11.03 20.77 9.02
C SER A 159 -9.55 20.95 9.40
N GLU A 160 -9.05 20.02 10.21
CA GLU A 160 -7.67 19.99 10.70
C GLU A 160 -7.04 18.64 10.37
N ILE A 161 -5.79 18.64 9.93
CA ILE A 161 -4.96 17.43 9.82
C ILE A 161 -3.94 17.48 10.96
N HIS A 162 -4.06 16.55 11.89
CA HIS A 162 -3.14 16.42 13.02
C HIS A 162 -2.08 15.36 12.71
N GLY A 163 -0.82 15.69 12.87
CA GLY A 163 0.24 14.70 12.93
C GLY A 163 0.17 13.88 14.23
N ASN A 164 0.81 12.71 14.21
CA ASN A 164 0.87 11.82 15.37
C ASN A 164 2.30 11.33 15.59
N PRO A 165 3.09 12.00 16.46
CA PRO A 165 4.47 11.60 16.74
C PRO A 165 4.60 10.22 17.39
N PHE A 166 3.50 9.64 17.91
CA PHE A 166 3.45 8.33 18.56
C PHE A 166 3.15 7.17 17.61
N LEU A 167 3.02 7.42 16.31
CA LEU A 167 2.80 6.36 15.34
C LEU A 167 3.88 5.31 15.38
N LYS A 168 3.45 4.07 15.45
CA LYS A 168 4.27 2.87 15.37
C LYS A 168 4.37 2.40 13.92
N PRO A 169 5.48 1.78 13.53
CA PRO A 169 5.53 1.09 12.25
C PRO A 169 4.57 -0.11 12.23
N ALA A 170 3.88 -0.30 11.13
CA ALA A 170 3.06 -1.47 10.92
C ALA A 170 3.94 -2.68 10.52
N GLN A 171 3.56 -3.88 10.97
CA GLN A 171 4.27 -5.13 10.68
C GLN A 171 3.31 -6.09 10.01
N GLU A 172 3.63 -6.46 8.77
CA GLU A 172 2.82 -7.40 8.00
C GLU A 172 3.49 -8.77 7.90
N TYR A 173 2.71 -9.82 8.09
CA TYR A 173 3.06 -11.21 7.83
C TYR A 173 2.01 -11.81 6.92
N GLN A 174 2.45 -12.29 5.76
CA GLN A 174 1.55 -12.88 4.77
C GLN A 174 1.99 -14.28 4.38
N LEU A 175 1.07 -15.21 4.44
CA LEU A 175 1.21 -16.55 3.89
C LEU A 175 0.37 -16.66 2.62
N GLN A 176 0.97 -17.10 1.53
CA GLN A 176 0.30 -17.26 0.23
C GLN A 176 0.63 -18.61 -0.38
N LEU A 177 -0.39 -19.31 -0.84
CA LEU A 177 -0.28 -20.49 -1.68
C LEU A 177 -0.79 -20.14 -3.08
N THR A 178 0.01 -20.44 -4.11
CA THR A 178 -0.37 -20.27 -5.50
C THR A 178 -0.19 -21.58 -6.26
N HIS A 179 -1.19 -21.94 -7.03
CA HIS A 179 -1.14 -23.06 -7.95
C HIS A 179 -1.35 -22.60 -9.38
N ILE A 180 -0.38 -22.91 -10.25
CA ILE A 180 -0.46 -22.69 -11.69
C ILE A 180 -0.72 -24.03 -12.34
N LEU A 181 -1.83 -24.13 -13.09
CA LEU A 181 -2.29 -25.32 -13.76
C LEU A 181 -2.18 -25.15 -15.28
N LYS A 182 -1.45 -26.05 -15.93
CA LYS A 182 -1.24 -26.07 -17.39
C LYS A 182 -0.64 -24.77 -17.94
N SER A 183 0.22 -24.08 -17.17
CA SER A 183 0.75 -22.74 -17.48
C SER A 183 -0.34 -21.70 -17.83
N LYS A 184 -1.58 -21.94 -17.47
CA LYS A 184 -2.75 -21.22 -17.96
C LYS A 184 -3.65 -20.71 -16.85
N TYR A 185 -4.05 -21.58 -15.93
CA TYR A 185 -4.96 -21.27 -14.84
C TYR A 185 -4.16 -20.95 -13.57
N ILE A 186 -4.55 -19.91 -12.86
CA ILE A 186 -3.88 -19.48 -11.62
C ILE A 186 -4.91 -19.46 -10.50
N PHE A 187 -4.60 -20.18 -9.43
CA PHE A 187 -5.38 -20.19 -8.20
C PHE A 187 -4.48 -19.76 -7.07
N SER A 188 -4.95 -18.85 -6.22
CA SER A 188 -4.20 -18.38 -5.06
C SER A 188 -5.11 -18.32 -3.85
N ALA A 189 -4.53 -18.59 -2.67
CA ALA A 189 -5.13 -18.33 -1.38
C ALA A 189 -4.09 -17.65 -0.50
N TRP A 190 -4.51 -16.67 0.31
CA TRP A 190 -3.60 -15.97 1.21
C TRP A 190 -4.27 -15.60 2.52
N PHE A 191 -3.42 -15.41 3.52
CA PHE A 191 -3.78 -14.81 4.79
C PHE A 191 -2.70 -13.79 5.14
N ALA A 192 -3.10 -12.57 5.47
CA ALA A 192 -2.22 -11.50 5.93
C ALA A 192 -2.67 -11.01 7.31
N HIS A 193 -1.71 -10.76 8.18
CA HIS A 193 -1.90 -10.14 9.49
C HIS A 193 -0.96 -8.95 9.61
N THR A 194 -1.53 -7.76 9.75
CA THR A 194 -0.79 -6.51 9.93
C THR A 194 -1.00 -6.01 11.34
N LYS A 195 0.01 -6.13 12.17
CA LYS A 195 0.04 -5.58 13.51
C LYS A 195 0.33 -4.09 13.46
N ASP A 196 -0.25 -3.31 14.38
CA ASP A 196 -0.11 -1.85 14.47
C ASP A 196 -0.45 -1.16 13.12
N TYR A 197 -1.43 -1.70 12.37
CA TYR A 197 -1.90 -1.14 11.11
C TYR A 197 -2.23 0.34 11.26
N SER A 198 -1.70 1.19 10.39
CA SER A 198 -1.91 2.63 10.45
C SER A 198 -2.80 3.11 9.31
N THR A 199 -3.81 3.88 9.65
CA THR A 199 -4.69 4.52 8.66
C THR A 199 -5.13 5.90 9.13
N GLN A 200 -5.46 6.78 8.19
CA GLN A 200 -6.05 8.07 8.50
C GLN A 200 -7.48 7.87 9.00
N THR A 201 -7.78 8.48 10.11
CA THR A 201 -9.10 8.47 10.75
C THR A 201 -9.67 9.88 10.75
N LEU A 202 -10.99 9.98 10.87
CA LEU A 202 -11.70 11.22 11.05
C LEU A 202 -12.41 11.20 12.39
N TYR A 203 -12.29 12.30 13.14
CA TYR A 203 -12.99 12.55 14.40
C TYR A 203 -13.66 13.92 14.33
N GLN A 204 -14.91 13.98 14.73
CA GLN A 204 -15.61 15.26 14.89
C GLN A 204 -15.50 15.69 16.35
N SER A 205 -14.92 16.86 16.59
CA SER A 205 -14.81 17.41 17.94
C SER A 205 -16.19 17.70 18.51
N SER A 206 -16.40 17.34 19.78
CA SER A 206 -17.60 17.71 20.54
C SER A 206 -17.53 19.13 21.13
N GLU A 207 -16.33 19.71 21.18
CA GLU A 207 -16.08 21.02 21.78
C GLU A 207 -16.08 22.16 20.76
N ARG A 208 -15.75 21.86 19.51
CA ARG A 208 -15.64 22.81 18.40
C ARG A 208 -16.24 22.22 17.15
N LEU A 209 -16.77 23.05 16.26
CA LEU A 209 -17.22 22.62 14.93
C LEU A 209 -16.01 22.39 14.02
N VAL A 210 -15.26 21.32 14.27
CA VAL A 210 -14.05 20.97 13.55
C VAL A 210 -13.99 19.46 13.31
N GLU A 211 -13.63 19.08 12.08
CA GLU A 211 -13.29 17.73 11.69
C GLU A 211 -11.78 17.53 11.82
N ILE A 212 -11.36 16.52 12.59
CA ILE A 212 -9.94 16.25 12.84
C ILE A 212 -9.55 14.97 12.10
N TYR A 213 -8.64 15.09 11.14
CA TYR A 213 -8.01 13.97 10.45
C TYR A 213 -6.70 13.63 11.14
N LYS A 214 -6.53 12.38 11.53
CA LYS A 214 -5.31 11.91 12.21
C LYS A 214 -5.02 10.47 11.86
N HIS A 215 -3.75 10.14 11.63
CA HIS A 215 -3.31 8.76 11.53
C HIS A 215 -3.25 8.13 12.91
N LEU A 216 -3.90 6.98 13.07
CA LEU A 216 -3.85 6.16 14.27
C LEU A 216 -3.38 4.75 13.92
N ASN A 217 -2.70 4.08 14.86
CA ASN A 217 -2.47 2.65 14.76
C ASN A 217 -3.67 1.90 15.30
N PHE A 218 -4.14 0.94 14.54
CA PHE A 218 -5.08 -0.07 15.02
C PHE A 218 -4.31 -1.24 15.61
N ASN A 219 -4.92 -2.00 16.52
CA ASN A 219 -4.27 -3.18 17.09
C ASN A 219 -3.82 -4.12 15.97
N TYR A 220 -4.70 -4.36 14.99
CA TYR A 220 -4.36 -5.12 13.79
C TYR A 220 -5.38 -4.94 12.66
N GLN A 221 -4.92 -5.29 11.47
CA GLN A 221 -5.73 -5.60 10.30
C GLN A 221 -5.45 -7.05 9.88
N GLN A 222 -6.46 -7.80 9.53
CA GLN A 222 -6.35 -9.14 8.97
C GLN A 222 -7.09 -9.23 7.64
N GLN A 223 -6.50 -9.96 6.70
CA GLN A 223 -7.13 -10.27 5.42
C GLN A 223 -6.90 -11.73 5.08
N ALA A 224 -7.96 -12.41 4.65
CA ALA A 224 -7.85 -13.72 4.02
C ALA A 224 -8.55 -13.65 2.66
N GLY A 225 -7.96 -14.26 1.66
CA GLY A 225 -8.55 -14.21 0.34
C GLY A 225 -8.25 -15.41 -0.51
N VAL A 226 -9.07 -15.56 -1.55
CA VAL A 226 -8.89 -16.54 -2.62
C VAL A 226 -9.04 -15.84 -3.96
N GLN A 227 -8.26 -16.30 -4.93
CA GLN A 227 -8.29 -15.79 -6.30
C GLN A 227 -8.27 -16.93 -7.29
N ALA A 228 -9.03 -16.80 -8.36
CA ALA A 228 -8.96 -17.65 -9.53
C ALA A 228 -8.82 -16.79 -10.78
N SER A 229 -7.82 -17.06 -11.63
CA SER A 229 -7.63 -16.44 -12.93
C SER A 229 -7.74 -17.50 -14.01
N ILE A 230 -8.79 -17.39 -14.83
CA ILE A 230 -9.24 -18.40 -15.79
C ILE A 230 -9.23 -17.78 -17.18
N PRO A 231 -8.19 -18.02 -18.00
CA PRO A 231 -8.22 -17.64 -19.40
C PRO A 231 -9.02 -18.65 -20.22
N PHE A 232 -9.75 -18.15 -21.20
CA PHE A 232 -10.46 -18.96 -22.17
C PHE A 232 -10.49 -18.29 -23.53
N ASP A 233 -10.42 -19.09 -24.58
CA ASP A 233 -10.42 -18.62 -25.95
C ASP A 233 -11.71 -19.05 -26.65
N ILE A 234 -12.36 -18.13 -27.33
CA ILE A 234 -13.49 -18.45 -28.22
C ILE A 234 -12.99 -18.29 -29.64
N LYS A 235 -12.63 -19.43 -30.23
CA LYS A 235 -11.97 -19.46 -31.54
C LYS A 235 -10.69 -18.57 -31.56
N GLN A 236 -10.29 -18.12 -32.73
CA GLN A 236 -9.07 -17.32 -32.92
C GLN A 236 -9.28 -15.82 -32.80
N TRP A 237 -10.51 -15.38 -32.65
CA TRP A 237 -10.85 -13.95 -32.68
C TRP A 237 -11.10 -13.34 -31.29
N LEU A 238 -11.35 -14.15 -30.27
CA LEU A 238 -11.60 -13.68 -28.91
C LEU A 238 -10.77 -14.46 -27.91
N ASN A 239 -9.88 -13.77 -27.23
CA ASN A 239 -9.16 -14.22 -26.05
C ASN A 239 -9.72 -13.52 -24.81
N SER A 240 -10.14 -14.29 -23.82
CA SER A 240 -10.77 -13.78 -22.61
C SER A 240 -10.03 -14.27 -21.37
N ARG A 241 -10.07 -13.47 -20.32
CA ARG A 241 -9.58 -13.82 -18.99
C ARG A 241 -10.57 -13.35 -17.94
N LEU A 242 -11.07 -14.26 -17.15
CA LEU A 242 -11.89 -13.96 -15.97
C LEU A 242 -11.02 -14.11 -14.73
N THR A 243 -10.97 -13.08 -13.91
CA THR A 243 -10.34 -13.11 -12.59
C THR A 243 -11.40 -12.84 -11.53
N LEU A 244 -11.53 -13.77 -10.60
CA LEU A 244 -12.44 -13.67 -9.45
C LEU A 244 -11.61 -13.64 -8.17
N ILE A 245 -11.93 -12.71 -7.28
CA ILE A 245 -11.26 -12.54 -5.99
C ILE A 245 -12.33 -12.45 -4.91
N GLY A 246 -12.20 -13.25 -3.87
CA GLY A 246 -12.99 -13.14 -2.65
C GLY A 246 -12.08 -12.79 -1.50
N VAL A 247 -12.45 -11.80 -0.67
CA VAL A 247 -11.64 -11.31 0.45
C VAL A 247 -12.51 -11.24 1.69
N TRP A 248 -12.01 -11.79 2.79
CA TRP A 248 -12.43 -11.47 4.14
C TRP A 248 -11.49 -10.43 4.72
N HIS A 249 -12.01 -9.38 5.31
CA HIS A 249 -11.27 -8.25 5.85
C HIS A 249 -11.76 -7.93 7.25
N HIS A 250 -10.83 -7.78 8.20
CA HIS A 250 -11.11 -7.51 9.60
C HIS A 250 -10.13 -6.46 10.14
N GLU A 251 -10.65 -5.41 10.74
CA GLU A 251 -9.90 -4.36 11.41
C GLU A 251 -10.36 -4.24 12.84
N LYS A 252 -9.43 -4.17 13.78
CA LYS A 252 -9.72 -4.03 15.21
C LYS A 252 -8.79 -3.03 15.87
N ASP A 253 -9.40 -2.20 16.72
CA ASP A 253 -8.71 -1.37 17.70
C ASP A 253 -9.53 -1.30 18.99
N ASP A 254 -8.86 -1.45 20.13
CA ASP A 254 -9.50 -1.43 21.42
C ASP A 254 -9.65 0.00 21.98
N ASP A 255 -8.93 0.97 21.41
CA ASP A 255 -8.80 2.34 21.91
C ASP A 255 -8.93 3.39 20.79
N PHE A 256 -9.83 3.16 19.85
CA PHE A 256 -10.09 4.08 18.75
C PHE A 256 -10.87 5.30 19.24
N TRP A 257 -10.21 6.44 19.45
CA TRP A 257 -10.85 7.65 19.99
C TRP A 257 -11.71 7.35 21.25
N ASP A 258 -11.14 6.60 22.19
CA ASP A 258 -11.79 6.15 23.45
C ASP A 258 -12.99 5.21 23.27
N ILE A 259 -13.19 4.65 22.07
CA ILE A 259 -14.25 3.66 21.79
C ILE A 259 -13.66 2.41 21.09
N PRO A 260 -14.20 1.21 21.40
CA PRO A 260 -13.78 0.02 20.67
C PRO A 260 -14.19 0.07 19.19
N PHE A 261 -13.25 -0.24 18.31
CA PHE A 261 -13.44 -0.36 16.88
C PHE A 261 -13.27 -1.81 16.45
N ASN A 262 -14.29 -2.39 15.82
CA ASN A 262 -14.24 -3.75 15.33
C ASN A 262 -15.10 -3.87 14.07
N ARG A 263 -14.44 -3.99 12.90
CA ARG A 263 -15.14 -4.08 11.62
C ARG A 263 -14.70 -5.31 10.86
N ASN A 264 -15.70 -6.04 10.36
CA ASN A 264 -15.52 -7.29 9.65
C ASN A 264 -16.43 -7.31 8.41
N ILE A 265 -15.87 -7.64 7.25
CA ILE A 265 -16.60 -7.71 5.98
C ILE A 265 -16.00 -8.75 5.04
N CYS A 266 -16.88 -9.39 4.26
CA CYS A 266 -16.48 -10.13 3.07
C CYS A 266 -16.87 -9.35 1.84
N TYR A 267 -15.97 -9.27 0.86
CA TYR A 267 -16.24 -8.63 -0.43
C TYR A 267 -15.65 -9.41 -1.58
N GLY A 268 -16.18 -9.21 -2.76
CA GLY A 268 -15.72 -9.84 -3.99
C GLY A 268 -15.33 -8.82 -5.06
N ILE A 269 -14.40 -9.21 -5.90
CA ILE A 269 -13.98 -8.48 -7.10
C ILE A 269 -14.05 -9.45 -8.28
N ALA A 270 -14.63 -9.02 -9.38
CA ALA A 270 -14.62 -9.71 -10.65
C ALA A 270 -14.00 -8.81 -11.72
N VAL A 271 -13.05 -9.33 -12.47
CA VAL A 271 -12.43 -8.65 -13.62
C VAL A 271 -12.57 -9.56 -14.84
N LEU A 272 -13.16 -9.04 -15.90
CA LEU A 272 -13.26 -9.72 -17.18
C LEU A 272 -12.55 -8.90 -18.25
N THR A 273 -11.50 -9.47 -18.81
CA THR A 273 -10.76 -8.86 -19.94
C THR A 273 -11.05 -9.66 -21.20
N ASN A 274 -11.52 -9.00 -22.26
CA ASN A 274 -11.79 -9.59 -23.56
C ASN A 274 -10.94 -8.88 -24.60
N THR A 275 -10.13 -9.64 -25.34
CA THR A 275 -9.33 -9.13 -26.45
C THR A 275 -9.87 -9.71 -27.76
N PHE A 276 -10.48 -8.85 -28.54
CA PHE A 276 -11.03 -9.15 -29.87
C PHE A 276 -9.97 -8.89 -30.93
N THR A 277 -9.61 -9.91 -31.69
CA THR A 277 -8.80 -9.75 -32.91
C THR A 277 -9.72 -9.40 -34.06
N LEU A 278 -9.84 -8.10 -34.35
CA LEU A 278 -10.72 -7.58 -35.41
C LEU A 278 -10.15 -7.81 -36.82
N SER A 279 -8.82 -7.73 -36.94
CA SER A 279 -8.07 -8.01 -38.16
C SER A 279 -6.66 -8.51 -37.82
N LYS A 280 -6.13 -9.39 -38.67
CA LYS A 280 -4.71 -9.84 -38.57
C LYS A 280 -3.80 -9.01 -39.50
N LYS A 281 -4.34 -8.47 -40.58
CA LYS A 281 -3.63 -7.61 -41.53
C LYS A 281 -4.57 -6.52 -42.02
N PRO A 282 -4.45 -5.27 -41.51
CA PRO A 282 -3.54 -4.82 -40.46
C PRO A 282 -3.82 -5.46 -39.08
N ASP A 283 -2.82 -5.43 -38.19
CA ASP A 283 -3.02 -5.93 -36.80
C ASP A 283 -3.95 -4.99 -36.04
N LEU A 284 -5.22 -5.36 -35.91
CA LEU A 284 -6.23 -4.55 -35.24
C LEU A 284 -6.86 -5.35 -34.12
N LYS A 285 -6.71 -4.89 -32.88
CA LYS A 285 -7.25 -5.52 -31.68
C LYS A 285 -8.00 -4.51 -30.82
N LEU A 286 -9.15 -4.95 -30.32
CA LEU A 286 -9.92 -4.23 -29.32
C LEU A 286 -9.87 -5.02 -28.01
N THR A 287 -9.44 -4.39 -26.93
CA THR A 287 -9.48 -4.95 -25.58
C THR A 287 -10.53 -4.23 -24.75
N LEU A 288 -11.47 -4.96 -24.19
CA LEU A 288 -12.45 -4.46 -23.23
C LEU A 288 -12.17 -5.10 -21.86
N THR A 289 -12.01 -4.28 -20.83
CA THR A 289 -11.81 -4.74 -19.44
C THR A 289 -12.91 -4.20 -18.58
N GLY A 290 -13.77 -5.08 -18.07
CA GLY A 290 -14.76 -4.74 -17.06
C GLY A 290 -14.31 -5.19 -15.69
N MET A 291 -14.49 -4.32 -14.67
CA MET A 291 -14.27 -4.62 -13.27
C MET A 291 -15.53 -4.33 -12.48
N ALA A 292 -15.87 -5.20 -11.55
CA ALA A 292 -16.92 -4.99 -10.56
C ALA A 292 -16.41 -5.40 -9.18
N ARG A 293 -16.71 -4.60 -8.16
CA ARG A 293 -16.42 -4.86 -6.76
C ARG A 293 -17.69 -4.68 -5.92
N SER A 294 -17.95 -5.60 -5.02
CA SER A 294 -18.99 -5.46 -4.02
C SER A 294 -18.63 -4.39 -2.96
N LYS A 295 -19.52 -4.12 -2.04
CA LYS A 295 -19.24 -3.22 -0.90
C LYS A 295 -18.01 -3.70 -0.12
N ALA A 296 -17.19 -2.75 0.34
CA ALA A 296 -16.00 -2.99 1.15
C ALA A 296 -15.90 -1.96 2.28
N THR A 297 -14.90 -2.09 3.14
CA THR A 297 -14.61 -1.12 4.21
C THR A 297 -13.13 -0.80 4.24
N GLN A 298 -12.80 0.38 4.73
CA GLN A 298 -11.42 0.80 5.01
C GLN A 298 -11.46 1.74 6.21
N GLY A 299 -10.97 1.29 7.35
CA GLY A 299 -11.09 2.04 8.59
C GLY A 299 -12.57 2.42 8.85
N ILE A 300 -12.81 3.69 9.05
CA ILE A 300 -14.16 4.25 9.28
C ILE A 300 -15.00 4.40 8.00
N TYR A 301 -14.43 4.16 6.82
CA TYR A 301 -15.12 4.39 5.56
C TYR A 301 -15.88 3.14 5.08
N ASP A 302 -17.14 3.32 4.76
CA ASP A 302 -17.92 2.38 3.96
C ASP A 302 -17.72 2.68 2.49
N LEU A 303 -17.18 1.72 1.77
CA LEU A 303 -16.94 1.82 0.34
C LEU A 303 -18.11 1.14 -0.40
N PRO A 304 -18.93 1.89 -1.15
CA PRO A 304 -20.01 1.30 -1.92
C PRO A 304 -19.47 0.34 -2.99
N SER A 305 -20.36 -0.51 -3.52
CA SER A 305 -20.05 -1.28 -4.72
C SER A 305 -19.66 -0.33 -5.86
N SER A 306 -18.68 -0.73 -6.64
CA SER A 306 -18.16 0.05 -7.77
C SER A 306 -17.84 -0.85 -8.94
N GLY A 307 -17.78 -0.28 -10.13
CA GLY A 307 -17.35 -0.98 -11.32
C GLY A 307 -17.08 -0.02 -12.45
N TYR A 308 -16.24 -0.42 -13.37
CA TYR A 308 -15.90 0.36 -14.54
C TYR A 308 -15.65 -0.54 -15.75
N VAL A 309 -15.69 0.06 -16.92
CA VAL A 309 -15.29 -0.59 -18.18
C VAL A 309 -14.25 0.30 -18.87
N ASN A 310 -13.11 -0.31 -19.20
CA ASN A 310 -12.06 0.32 -19.99
C ASN A 310 -12.04 -0.28 -21.39
N ALA A 311 -11.69 0.52 -22.39
CA ALA A 311 -11.45 0.09 -23.75
C ALA A 311 -10.04 0.47 -24.20
N ALA A 312 -9.39 -0.41 -24.95
CA ALA A 312 -8.11 -0.16 -25.58
C ALA A 312 -8.14 -0.66 -27.01
N LEU A 313 -7.76 0.19 -27.96
CA LEU A 313 -7.64 -0.16 -29.36
C LEU A 313 -6.18 -0.15 -29.77
N ARG A 314 -5.69 -1.26 -30.29
CA ARG A 314 -4.36 -1.40 -30.86
C ARG A 314 -4.47 -1.55 -32.38
N TYR A 315 -3.77 -0.68 -33.11
CA TYR A 315 -3.71 -0.70 -34.56
C TYR A 315 -2.26 -0.71 -35.02
N GLY A 316 -1.83 -1.84 -35.61
CA GLY A 316 -0.52 -2.00 -36.22
C GLY A 316 -0.57 -1.70 -37.71
N PHE A 317 0.24 -0.79 -38.21
CA PHE A 317 0.29 -0.36 -39.61
C PHE A 317 1.74 -0.27 -40.15
N ALA A 318 1.92 0.21 -41.38
CA ALA A 318 3.22 0.27 -42.04
C ALA A 318 3.98 -1.06 -42.02
N LYS A 319 3.31 -2.20 -42.28
CA LYS A 319 3.86 -3.56 -42.26
C LYS A 319 4.46 -3.94 -40.89
N GLY A 320 3.86 -3.47 -39.79
CA GLY A 320 4.28 -3.75 -38.42
C GLY A 320 5.36 -2.80 -37.89
N LYS A 321 5.77 -1.81 -38.65
CA LYS A 321 6.78 -0.82 -38.23
C LYS A 321 6.21 0.27 -37.33
N ALA A 322 4.90 0.44 -37.26
CA ALA A 322 4.22 1.43 -36.42
C ALA A 322 3.01 0.83 -35.72
N ILE A 323 2.78 1.23 -34.48
CA ILE A 323 1.65 0.81 -33.64
C ILE A 323 1.01 2.07 -33.05
N LEU A 324 -0.31 2.19 -33.23
CA LEU A 324 -1.13 3.17 -32.54
C LEU A 324 -1.89 2.47 -31.41
N ASN A 325 -1.82 2.98 -30.19
CA ASN A 325 -2.62 2.54 -29.08
C ASN A 325 -3.50 3.69 -28.58
N LEU A 326 -4.80 3.44 -28.54
CA LEU A 326 -5.80 4.36 -27.99
C LEU A 326 -6.39 3.73 -26.74
N TYR A 327 -6.52 4.52 -25.67
CA TYR A 327 -7.08 4.08 -24.38
C TYR A 327 -8.24 4.98 -24.00
N CYS A 328 -9.31 4.37 -23.52
CA CYS A 328 -10.42 5.05 -22.90
C CYS A 328 -10.71 4.36 -21.57
N ASN A 329 -10.48 5.06 -20.47
CA ASN A 329 -10.73 4.54 -19.14
C ASN A 329 -12.11 4.95 -18.67
N ASP A 330 -12.78 4.01 -17.97
CA ASP A 330 -14.08 4.23 -17.36
C ASP A 330 -15.09 4.87 -18.32
N ILE A 331 -15.32 4.20 -19.45
CA ILE A 331 -16.15 4.71 -20.58
C ILE A 331 -17.60 5.09 -20.18
N PHE A 332 -18.06 4.64 -19.01
CA PHE A 332 -19.39 4.94 -18.47
C PHE A 332 -19.37 5.86 -17.26
N GLU A 333 -18.17 6.33 -16.82
CA GLU A 333 -17.99 7.19 -15.64
C GLU A 333 -18.57 6.59 -14.35
N THR A 334 -18.48 5.27 -14.21
CA THR A 334 -19.05 4.50 -13.09
C THR A 334 -18.03 4.09 -12.02
N GLY A 335 -16.73 4.33 -12.28
CA GLY A 335 -15.63 3.95 -11.40
C GLY A 335 -15.44 4.85 -10.18
N GLN A 336 -16.16 5.97 -10.10
CA GLN A 336 -16.05 6.89 -8.97
C GLN A 336 -16.56 6.24 -7.67
N ILE A 337 -15.69 6.18 -6.69
CA ILE A 337 -16.05 5.72 -5.34
C ILE A 337 -16.40 6.94 -4.50
N LYS A 338 -17.62 6.97 -3.95
CA LYS A 338 -18.04 7.97 -2.99
C LYS A 338 -18.11 7.31 -1.61
N PRO A 339 -17.03 7.34 -0.83
CA PRO A 339 -17.01 6.71 0.48
C PRO A 339 -18.00 7.41 1.41
N ARG A 340 -18.54 6.64 2.34
CA ARG A 340 -19.39 7.17 3.43
C ARG A 340 -18.66 6.94 4.73
N ILE A 341 -18.67 7.94 5.60
CA ILE A 341 -18.15 7.82 6.94
C ILE A 341 -19.22 7.19 7.81
N ARG A 342 -18.80 6.23 8.61
CA ARG A 342 -19.68 5.59 9.60
C ARG A 342 -19.05 5.81 10.98
N PHE A 343 -19.76 6.57 11.78
CA PHE A 343 -19.46 6.78 13.20
C PHE A 343 -20.13 5.73 14.06
#